data_4d27418a56dcc0033af195b6ffc98ef9
#
_entry.id   4d27418a56dcc0033af195b6ffc98ef9
#
_cell.length_a   1.000
_cell.length_b   1.000
_cell.length_c   1.000
_cell.angle_alpha   90.00
_cell.angle_beta   90.00
_cell.angle_gamma   90.00
#
_symmetry.space_group_name_H-M   'P 1'
#
loop_
_entity.id
_entity.type
_entity.pdbx_description
1 polymer ?
#
loop_
_entity_poly.entity_id
_entity_poly.type
_entity_poly.pdbx_seq_one_letter_code
_entity_poly.pdbx_strand_id
1 'polypeptide(L)'
;MCGPIRASVLHGAKDLRVENRELTAPAANELQVAVRATGLCGSDLHYYNHYRNGDIIVQEPMSLGHESAGVVVAVGSDAAANFKVGDKVALEVGQPCGDCERCKEGRYNICKGMKFRSSAKAFPHAQGTLQDRINHPAAWCHKLPEDLSLDLGALLEPLGVAIHATRRAQLPPLSTVLVFGAGAVGLLVAGMVKISGASNVVIADIDEGRVNFAVENGFAHAGFTVPLKRGQTIEENLEIARETAAAIGKVKKTTGEEVGEVDAVFECTGVPSCLQASIYATRPGGRVLLIGMGHPIQTLPISAAALREVDIVGVFRYANTYPTGIEVVSKPAGPGYPDFSKLVTHRYKGLDSIPEAFAMAGKTKDDQGKLVLKVVVEMDDNGSLSPRL
;
A
#
# COMPACT_ATOMS: atom_id res chain seq x y z
N MET A 1 26.84 -12.46 -6.25
CA MET A 1 27.76 -12.88 -5.16
C MET A 1 27.07 -13.95 -4.35
N CYS A 2 27.77 -15.02 -3.99
CA CYS A 2 27.29 -15.98 -2.98
C CYS A 2 27.82 -15.56 -1.63
N GLY A 3 27.11 -15.84 -0.55
CA GLY A 3 27.61 -15.64 0.79
C GLY A 3 26.54 -15.32 1.82
N PRO A 4 26.94 -15.22 3.08
CA PRO A 4 26.01 -14.98 4.18
C PRO A 4 25.35 -13.62 4.07
N ILE A 5 24.07 -13.58 4.44
CA ILE A 5 23.27 -12.37 4.62
C ILE A 5 22.59 -12.45 5.98
N ARG A 6 22.22 -11.29 6.52
CA ARG A 6 21.35 -11.23 7.69
C ARG A 6 19.90 -11.05 7.21
N ALA A 7 18.98 -11.68 7.89
CA ALA A 7 17.55 -11.59 7.62
C ALA A 7 16.78 -11.51 8.94
N SER A 8 15.75 -10.66 8.98
CA SER A 8 14.77 -10.66 10.06
C SER A 8 13.70 -11.70 9.75
N VAL A 9 13.54 -12.69 10.61
CA VAL A 9 12.71 -13.87 10.40
C VAL A 9 11.67 -14.00 11.50
N LEU A 10 10.42 -14.13 11.10
CA LEU A 10 9.30 -14.35 12.00
C LEU A 10 9.12 -15.84 12.27
N HIS A 11 9.27 -16.26 13.55
CA HIS A 11 9.12 -17.65 14.02
C HIS A 11 7.79 -17.93 14.70
N GLY A 12 7.13 -16.90 15.18
CA GLY A 12 5.85 -16.95 15.88
C GLY A 12 5.29 -15.54 16.06
N ALA A 13 4.11 -15.42 16.63
CA ALA A 13 3.53 -14.11 16.92
C ALA A 13 4.49 -13.28 17.81
N LYS A 14 4.93 -12.12 17.30
CA LYS A 14 5.89 -11.20 17.94
C LYS A 14 7.30 -11.79 18.18
N ASP A 15 7.62 -12.90 17.55
CA ASP A 15 8.94 -13.54 17.65
C ASP A 15 9.73 -13.33 16.36
N LEU A 16 10.35 -12.15 16.23
CA LEU A 16 11.28 -11.82 15.17
C LEU A 16 12.71 -12.05 15.62
N ARG A 17 13.49 -12.75 14.81
CA ARG A 17 14.90 -13.06 15.05
C ARG A 17 15.75 -12.64 13.88
N VAL A 18 16.90 -12.03 14.14
CA VAL A 18 17.91 -11.78 13.10
C VAL A 18 18.77 -13.02 12.95
N GLU A 19 18.79 -13.58 11.76
CA GLU A 19 19.50 -14.82 11.42
C GLU A 19 20.46 -14.61 10.26
N ASN A 20 21.54 -15.40 10.25
CA ASN A 20 22.39 -15.53 9.09
C ASN A 20 21.82 -16.59 8.15
N ARG A 21 21.73 -16.26 6.86
CA ARG A 21 21.27 -17.15 5.81
C ARG A 21 22.26 -17.13 4.66
N GLU A 22 22.38 -18.24 3.96
CA GLU A 22 23.16 -18.30 2.71
C GLU A 22 22.32 -17.83 1.54
N LEU A 23 22.86 -16.88 0.78
CA LEU A 23 22.26 -16.42 -0.46
C LEU A 23 23.12 -16.89 -1.63
N THR A 24 22.52 -17.61 -2.57
CA THR A 24 23.17 -18.07 -3.80
C THR A 24 23.42 -16.90 -4.75
N ALA A 25 24.26 -17.12 -5.79
CA ALA A 25 24.32 -16.19 -6.92
C ALA A 25 22.94 -16.06 -7.57
N PRO A 26 22.62 -14.91 -8.17
CA PRO A 26 21.38 -14.76 -8.93
C PRO A 26 21.37 -15.72 -10.12
N ALA A 27 20.20 -16.29 -10.43
CA ALA A 27 19.99 -17.05 -11.65
C ALA A 27 20.15 -16.15 -12.89
N ALA A 28 20.21 -16.74 -14.09
CA ALA A 28 20.46 -16.01 -15.32
C ALA A 28 19.49 -14.83 -15.55
N ASN A 29 18.22 -15.00 -15.18
CA ASN A 29 17.16 -14.00 -15.32
C ASN A 29 16.90 -13.17 -14.04
N GLU A 30 17.77 -13.24 -13.04
CA GLU A 30 17.60 -12.55 -11.76
C GLU A 30 18.63 -11.43 -11.55
N LEU A 31 18.26 -10.50 -10.69
CA LEU A 31 19.18 -9.55 -10.06
C LEU A 31 19.38 -9.94 -8.60
N GLN A 32 20.58 -9.76 -8.09
CA GLN A 32 20.80 -9.68 -6.65
C GLN A 32 20.72 -8.22 -6.24
N VAL A 33 19.77 -7.90 -5.37
CA VAL A 33 19.51 -6.54 -4.91
C VAL A 33 19.85 -6.42 -3.45
N ALA A 34 20.74 -5.50 -3.10
CA ALA A 34 20.92 -5.04 -1.73
C ALA A 34 19.74 -4.16 -1.37
N VAL A 35 18.89 -4.63 -0.47
CA VAL A 35 17.72 -3.88 -0.01
C VAL A 35 18.22 -2.68 0.81
N ARG A 36 17.66 -1.50 0.58
CA ARG A 36 18.05 -0.26 1.28
C ARG A 36 16.91 0.42 1.99
N ALA A 37 15.70 0.29 1.49
CA ALA A 37 14.50 0.82 2.12
C ALA A 37 13.37 -0.21 2.02
N THR A 38 12.71 -0.47 3.15
CA THR A 38 11.51 -1.31 3.21
C THR A 38 10.45 -0.62 4.04
N GLY A 39 9.32 -0.30 3.42
CA GLY A 39 8.13 0.19 4.10
C GLY A 39 7.42 -0.93 4.87
N LEU A 40 6.88 -0.61 6.04
CA LEU A 40 6.06 -1.54 6.81
C LEU A 40 4.58 -1.35 6.49
N CYS A 41 3.91 -2.47 6.18
CA CYS A 41 2.50 -2.54 5.81
C CYS A 41 1.65 -3.11 6.94
N GLY A 42 0.35 -2.76 6.94
CA GLY A 42 -0.62 -3.35 7.86
C GLY A 42 -0.69 -4.89 7.77
N SER A 43 -0.48 -5.46 6.58
CA SER A 43 -0.42 -6.91 6.39
C SER A 43 0.80 -7.57 7.07
N ASP A 44 1.96 -6.89 7.08
CA ASP A 44 3.12 -7.34 7.85
C ASP A 44 2.84 -7.28 9.35
N LEU A 45 2.13 -6.23 9.82
CA LEU A 45 1.68 -6.12 11.22
C LEU A 45 0.73 -7.27 11.62
N HIS A 46 -0.16 -7.71 10.72
CA HIS A 46 -1.02 -8.87 10.98
C HIS A 46 -0.20 -10.14 11.16
N TYR A 47 0.77 -10.42 10.27
CA TYR A 47 1.67 -11.56 10.43
C TYR A 47 2.50 -11.45 11.71
N TYR A 48 3.07 -10.29 11.98
CA TYR A 48 3.88 -10.05 13.19
C TYR A 48 3.07 -10.29 14.47
N ASN A 49 1.87 -9.71 14.57
CA ASN A 49 1.08 -9.79 15.80
C ASN A 49 0.37 -11.12 16.00
N HIS A 50 -0.04 -11.79 14.90
CA HIS A 50 -0.97 -12.92 14.97
C HIS A 50 -0.45 -14.20 14.29
N TYR A 51 0.72 -14.17 13.66
CA TYR A 51 1.30 -15.25 12.86
C TYR A 51 0.34 -15.71 11.73
N ARG A 52 -0.53 -14.79 11.30
CA ARG A 52 -1.51 -14.98 10.22
C ARG A 52 -1.97 -13.64 9.65
N ASN A 53 -2.53 -13.66 8.45
CA ASN A 53 -3.22 -12.52 7.85
C ASN A 53 -4.58 -13.00 7.30
N GLY A 54 -5.66 -12.70 8.01
CA GLY A 54 -6.96 -13.29 7.76
C GLY A 54 -6.89 -14.82 7.90
N ASP A 55 -7.29 -15.56 6.87
CA ASP A 55 -7.26 -17.03 6.84
C ASP A 55 -5.91 -17.62 6.42
N ILE A 56 -4.94 -16.77 6.03
CA ILE A 56 -3.61 -17.21 5.62
C ILE A 56 -2.72 -17.37 6.85
N ILE A 57 -2.44 -18.61 7.22
CA ILE A 57 -1.64 -18.98 8.40
C ILE A 57 -0.19 -19.21 7.96
N VAL A 58 0.77 -18.74 8.77
CA VAL A 58 2.20 -19.02 8.59
C VAL A 58 2.48 -20.46 9.01
N GLN A 59 3.13 -21.23 8.13
CA GLN A 59 3.41 -22.67 8.34
C GLN A 59 4.91 -22.94 8.54
N GLU A 60 5.77 -22.01 8.16
CA GLU A 60 7.23 -22.08 8.36
C GLU A 60 7.78 -20.69 8.64
N PRO A 61 8.94 -20.54 9.30
CA PRO A 61 9.54 -19.25 9.54
C PRO A 61 9.79 -18.48 8.25
N MET A 62 9.39 -17.19 8.22
CA MET A 62 9.56 -16.36 7.02
C MET A 62 9.97 -14.93 7.34
N SER A 63 10.76 -14.33 6.44
CA SER A 63 11.01 -12.89 6.48
C SER A 63 9.79 -12.12 6.01
N LEU A 64 9.52 -10.98 6.66
CA LEU A 64 8.46 -10.04 6.29
C LEU A 64 9.00 -8.93 5.37
N GLY A 65 8.12 -7.99 5.00
CA GLY A 65 8.43 -6.84 4.16
C GLY A 65 8.19 -7.10 2.68
N HIS A 66 7.51 -6.15 2.02
CA HIS A 66 7.16 -6.25 0.59
C HIS A 66 7.09 -4.89 -0.12
N GLU A 67 7.30 -3.78 0.59
CA GLU A 67 7.36 -2.43 0.02
C GLU A 67 8.82 -1.99 -0.04
N SER A 68 9.56 -2.27 -1.12
CA SER A 68 11.01 -2.15 -1.05
C SER A 68 11.68 -1.62 -2.31
N ALA A 69 12.80 -0.94 -2.06
CA ALA A 69 13.75 -0.51 -3.06
C ALA A 69 15.19 -0.78 -2.61
N GLY A 70 16.11 -0.85 -3.56
CA GLY A 70 17.50 -1.13 -3.27
C GLY A 70 18.43 -0.86 -4.44
N VAL A 71 19.64 -1.40 -4.33
CA VAL A 71 20.71 -1.24 -5.32
C VAL A 71 21.12 -2.61 -5.83
N VAL A 72 21.26 -2.74 -7.14
CA VAL A 72 21.73 -3.96 -7.80
C VAL A 72 23.19 -4.20 -7.43
N VAL A 73 23.52 -5.38 -6.91
CA VAL A 73 24.87 -5.77 -6.50
C VAL A 73 25.43 -6.96 -7.31
N ALA A 74 24.56 -7.71 -8.00
CA ALA A 74 24.96 -8.69 -8.99
C ALA A 74 23.85 -8.86 -10.04
N VAL A 75 24.20 -9.24 -11.25
CA VAL A 75 23.30 -9.34 -12.40
C VAL A 75 23.46 -10.72 -13.03
N GLY A 76 22.37 -11.42 -13.26
CA GLY A 76 22.32 -12.66 -14.03
C GLY A 76 22.60 -12.40 -15.52
N SER A 77 23.09 -13.41 -16.23
CA SER A 77 23.53 -13.27 -17.62
C SER A 77 22.48 -12.68 -18.57
N ASP A 78 21.24 -13.10 -18.44
CA ASP A 78 20.14 -12.70 -19.32
C ASP A 78 19.62 -11.28 -19.00
N ALA A 79 19.88 -10.80 -17.79
CA ALA A 79 19.49 -9.47 -17.33
C ALA A 79 20.54 -8.39 -17.65
N ALA A 80 21.78 -8.78 -18.03
CA ALA A 80 22.92 -7.89 -18.20
C ALA A 80 22.74 -6.85 -19.33
N ALA A 81 21.88 -7.11 -20.30
CA ALA A 81 21.56 -6.14 -21.35
C ALA A 81 20.79 -4.91 -20.82
N ASN A 82 20.03 -5.10 -19.74
CA ASN A 82 19.12 -4.07 -19.21
C ASN A 82 19.56 -3.51 -17.85
N PHE A 83 20.40 -4.23 -17.10
CA PHE A 83 20.80 -3.85 -15.73
C PHE A 83 22.31 -3.93 -15.54
N LYS A 84 22.82 -3.08 -14.65
CA LYS A 84 24.21 -3.09 -14.18
C LYS A 84 24.27 -2.96 -12.68
N VAL A 85 25.38 -3.39 -12.09
CA VAL A 85 25.70 -3.14 -10.68
C VAL A 85 25.70 -1.63 -10.42
N GLY A 86 25.05 -1.24 -9.31
CA GLY A 86 24.85 0.17 -8.94
C GLY A 86 23.50 0.75 -9.37
N ASP A 87 22.75 0.11 -10.28
CA ASP A 87 21.42 0.59 -10.62
C ASP A 87 20.50 0.60 -9.39
N LYS A 88 19.83 1.71 -9.15
CA LYS A 88 18.73 1.78 -8.17
C LYS A 88 17.49 1.14 -8.74
N VAL A 89 16.81 0.29 -7.97
CA VAL A 89 15.60 -0.39 -8.41
C VAL A 89 14.54 -0.42 -7.33
N ALA A 90 13.28 -0.29 -7.73
CA ALA A 90 12.13 -0.65 -6.94
C ALA A 90 11.72 -2.10 -7.24
N LEU A 91 11.25 -2.81 -6.23
CA LEU A 91 10.92 -4.22 -6.30
C LEU A 91 9.40 -4.40 -6.43
N GLU A 92 8.94 -4.88 -7.58
CA GLU A 92 7.57 -5.37 -7.73
C GLU A 92 7.52 -6.82 -7.22
N VAL A 93 7.11 -6.98 -5.98
CA VAL A 93 7.34 -8.19 -5.18
C VAL A 93 6.41 -9.38 -5.52
N GLY A 94 5.43 -9.18 -6.38
CA GLY A 94 4.55 -10.22 -6.90
C GLY A 94 5.20 -10.96 -8.08
N GLN A 95 5.28 -12.29 -7.99
CA GLN A 95 5.79 -13.14 -9.07
C GLN A 95 4.65 -14.03 -9.58
N PRO A 96 3.94 -13.62 -10.64
CA PRO A 96 2.87 -14.42 -11.24
C PRO A 96 3.44 -15.61 -12.02
N CYS A 97 2.60 -16.59 -12.35
CA CYS A 97 3.04 -17.75 -13.12
C CYS A 97 3.39 -17.44 -14.60
N GLY A 98 2.94 -16.30 -15.12
CA GLY A 98 3.18 -15.85 -16.49
C GLY A 98 2.33 -16.54 -17.58
N ASP A 99 1.70 -17.67 -17.29
CA ASP A 99 1.05 -18.52 -18.31
C ASP A 99 -0.48 -18.66 -18.18
N CYS A 100 -1.06 -18.41 -17.02
CA CYS A 100 -2.50 -18.52 -16.86
C CYS A 100 -3.25 -17.39 -17.61
N GLU A 101 -4.56 -17.61 -17.86
CA GLU A 101 -5.44 -16.67 -18.54
C GLU A 101 -5.33 -15.25 -17.96
N ARG A 102 -5.34 -15.12 -16.63
CA ARG A 102 -5.23 -13.82 -15.95
C ARG A 102 -3.89 -13.13 -16.21
N CYS A 103 -2.80 -13.87 -16.31
CA CYS A 103 -1.50 -13.31 -16.69
C CYS A 103 -1.51 -12.83 -18.14
N LYS A 104 -2.06 -13.62 -19.06
CA LYS A 104 -2.16 -13.28 -20.49
C LYS A 104 -3.04 -12.06 -20.75
N GLU A 105 -4.05 -11.82 -19.91
CA GLU A 105 -4.87 -10.60 -19.93
C GLU A 105 -4.21 -9.37 -19.29
N GLY A 106 -2.98 -9.50 -18.75
CA GLY A 106 -2.33 -8.42 -17.98
C GLY A 106 -2.91 -8.20 -16.58
N ARG A 107 -3.78 -9.08 -16.11
CA ARG A 107 -4.40 -9.06 -14.77
C ARG A 107 -3.68 -9.98 -13.81
N TYR A 108 -2.36 -9.97 -13.85
CA TYR A 108 -1.53 -10.90 -13.09
C TYR A 108 -1.65 -10.76 -11.56
N ASN A 109 -2.15 -9.63 -11.04
CA ASN A 109 -2.44 -9.47 -9.61
C ASN A 109 -3.41 -10.53 -9.06
N ILE A 110 -4.28 -11.09 -9.89
CA ILE A 110 -5.23 -12.16 -9.53
C ILE A 110 -4.81 -13.54 -10.05
N CYS A 111 -3.54 -13.71 -10.40
CA CYS A 111 -2.98 -15.00 -10.75
C CYS A 111 -3.07 -15.97 -9.57
N LYS A 112 -3.65 -17.17 -9.78
CA LYS A 112 -3.76 -18.19 -8.73
C LYS A 112 -2.40 -18.75 -8.29
N GLY A 113 -1.41 -18.76 -9.21
CA GLY A 113 -0.02 -19.18 -8.94
C GLY A 113 0.89 -18.06 -8.45
N MET A 114 0.34 -16.91 -8.05
CA MET A 114 1.11 -15.76 -7.55
C MET A 114 1.91 -16.12 -6.30
N LYS A 115 3.23 -15.93 -6.38
CA LYS A 115 4.14 -15.90 -5.23
C LYS A 115 4.38 -14.44 -4.88
N PHE A 116 3.91 -14.00 -3.73
CA PHE A 116 4.06 -12.62 -3.29
C PHE A 116 4.95 -12.59 -2.06
N ARG A 117 6.03 -11.79 -2.08
CA ARG A 117 6.97 -11.70 -0.96
C ARG A 117 6.26 -11.26 0.32
N SER A 118 6.69 -11.78 1.46
CA SER A 118 6.04 -11.55 2.75
C SER A 118 4.58 -12.06 2.78
N SER A 119 4.27 -13.12 2.05
CA SER A 119 2.94 -13.74 2.08
C SER A 119 3.05 -15.24 2.29
N ALA A 120 2.33 -15.74 3.30
CA ALA A 120 2.24 -17.16 3.60
C ALA A 120 1.24 -17.92 2.71
N LYS A 121 0.68 -17.28 1.67
CA LYS A 121 -0.30 -17.92 0.77
C LYS A 121 0.32 -19.06 -0.06
N ALA A 122 1.55 -18.87 -0.55
CA ALA A 122 2.30 -19.92 -1.23
C ALA A 122 3.08 -20.78 -0.23
N PHE A 123 3.29 -22.04 -0.55
CA PHE A 123 4.19 -22.91 0.22
C PHE A 123 5.17 -23.62 -0.74
N PRO A 124 6.50 -23.61 -0.48
CA PRO A 124 7.18 -22.86 0.59
C PRO A 124 6.89 -21.35 0.52
N HIS A 125 6.95 -20.66 1.70
CA HIS A 125 6.58 -19.25 1.77
C HIS A 125 7.53 -18.36 0.98
N ALA A 126 6.97 -17.33 0.31
CA ALA A 126 7.77 -16.34 -0.39
C ALA A 126 8.40 -15.37 0.63
N GLN A 127 9.71 -15.53 0.84
CA GLN A 127 10.47 -14.73 1.80
C GLN A 127 10.39 -13.23 1.46
N GLY A 128 10.15 -12.40 2.48
CA GLY A 128 10.05 -10.95 2.35
C GLY A 128 11.40 -10.26 2.14
N THR A 129 11.38 -8.96 2.21
CA THR A 129 12.52 -8.09 1.87
C THR A 129 13.27 -7.51 3.08
N LEU A 130 12.85 -7.81 4.32
CA LEU A 130 13.60 -7.44 5.53
C LEU A 130 14.84 -8.32 5.69
N GLN A 131 15.75 -8.22 4.71
CA GLN A 131 17.01 -8.95 4.58
C GLN A 131 18.05 -8.02 3.93
N ASP A 132 19.33 -8.24 4.20
CA ASP A 132 20.42 -7.44 3.62
C ASP A 132 20.38 -7.45 2.09
N ARG A 133 20.15 -8.63 1.50
CA ARG A 133 20.08 -8.84 0.04
C ARG A 133 19.08 -9.92 -0.31
N ILE A 134 18.54 -9.83 -1.52
CA ILE A 134 17.66 -10.85 -2.10
C ILE A 134 17.99 -11.08 -3.57
N ASN A 135 17.73 -12.28 -4.09
CA ASN A 135 17.61 -12.52 -5.52
C ASN A 135 16.16 -12.27 -5.94
N HIS A 136 15.96 -11.55 -7.05
CA HIS A 136 14.65 -11.22 -7.55
C HIS A 136 14.65 -11.22 -9.08
N PRO A 137 13.60 -11.74 -9.75
CA PRO A 137 13.53 -11.76 -11.20
C PRO A 137 13.65 -10.33 -11.76
N ALA A 138 14.55 -10.16 -12.75
CA ALA A 138 14.82 -8.85 -13.33
C ALA A 138 13.58 -8.19 -13.97
N ALA A 139 12.65 -9.00 -14.49
CA ALA A 139 11.39 -8.52 -15.06
C ALA A 139 10.49 -7.79 -14.04
N TRP A 140 10.70 -8.00 -12.75
CA TRP A 140 9.96 -7.38 -11.63
C TRP A 140 10.82 -6.40 -10.84
N CYS A 141 11.94 -5.97 -11.40
CA CYS A 141 12.79 -4.89 -10.91
C CYS A 141 12.61 -3.67 -11.82
N HIS A 142 12.22 -2.54 -11.28
CA HIS A 142 12.01 -1.32 -12.04
C HIS A 142 13.10 -0.31 -11.72
N LYS A 143 13.86 0.13 -12.74
CA LYS A 143 14.89 1.16 -12.58
C LYS A 143 14.30 2.45 -12.07
N LEU A 144 14.97 3.04 -11.09
CA LEU A 144 14.64 4.36 -10.56
C LEU A 144 15.59 5.41 -11.17
N PRO A 145 15.10 6.64 -11.40
CA PRO A 145 15.96 7.79 -11.67
C PRO A 145 17.02 7.97 -10.57
N GLU A 146 18.19 8.48 -10.92
CA GLU A 146 19.31 8.64 -9.97
C GLU A 146 18.98 9.56 -8.80
N ASP A 147 18.20 10.60 -9.04
CA ASP A 147 17.76 11.59 -8.06
C ASP A 147 16.59 11.12 -7.19
N LEU A 148 15.90 10.03 -7.58
CA LEU A 148 14.80 9.51 -6.79
C LEU A 148 15.31 8.80 -5.54
N SER A 149 14.72 9.13 -4.39
CA SER A 149 15.05 8.48 -3.11
C SER A 149 14.55 7.03 -3.09
N LEU A 150 15.26 6.17 -2.37
CA LEU A 150 14.84 4.77 -2.19
C LEU A 150 13.59 4.64 -1.32
N ASP A 151 13.29 5.63 -0.46
CA ASP A 151 12.02 5.70 0.26
C ASP A 151 10.83 5.84 -0.69
N LEU A 152 10.95 6.74 -1.68
CA LEU A 152 9.93 6.86 -2.73
C LEU A 152 9.87 5.59 -3.60
N GLY A 153 11.02 4.95 -3.83
CA GLY A 153 11.06 3.63 -4.48
C GLY A 153 10.32 2.55 -3.70
N ALA A 154 10.42 2.54 -2.38
CA ALA A 154 9.68 1.62 -1.51
C ALA A 154 8.16 1.94 -1.49
N LEU A 155 7.79 3.21 -1.57
CA LEU A 155 6.39 3.65 -1.65
C LEU A 155 5.68 3.23 -2.95
N LEU A 156 6.41 2.80 -3.99
CA LEU A 156 5.79 2.38 -5.26
C LEU A 156 4.87 1.18 -5.11
N GLU A 157 5.13 0.30 -4.14
CA GLU A 157 4.25 -0.84 -3.87
C GLU A 157 2.85 -0.38 -3.44
N PRO A 158 2.67 0.35 -2.31
CA PRO A 158 1.34 0.82 -1.92
C PRO A 158 0.77 1.89 -2.87
N LEU A 159 1.60 2.68 -3.55
CA LEU A 159 1.16 3.58 -4.63
C LEU A 159 0.58 2.77 -5.81
N GLY A 160 1.17 1.61 -6.10
CA GLY A 160 0.63 0.67 -7.10
C GLY A 160 -0.80 0.25 -6.79
N VAL A 161 -1.13 0.01 -5.51
CA VAL A 161 -2.51 -0.26 -5.07
C VAL A 161 -3.42 0.93 -5.36
N ALA A 162 -2.98 2.15 -5.06
CA ALA A 162 -3.76 3.38 -5.31
C ALA A 162 -3.99 3.61 -6.80
N ILE A 163 -2.97 3.45 -7.65
CA ILE A 163 -3.08 3.54 -9.12
C ILE A 163 -4.09 2.49 -9.63
N HIS A 164 -3.97 1.25 -9.16
CA HIS A 164 -4.85 0.17 -9.57
C HIS A 164 -6.30 0.44 -9.16
N ALA A 165 -6.53 0.88 -7.93
CA ALA A 165 -7.85 1.27 -7.42
C ALA A 165 -8.47 2.39 -8.29
N THR A 166 -7.69 3.42 -8.61
CA THR A 166 -8.13 4.53 -9.45
C THR A 166 -8.51 4.07 -10.87
N ARG A 167 -7.72 3.17 -11.48
CA ARG A 167 -8.05 2.56 -12.77
C ARG A 167 -9.33 1.73 -12.71
N ARG A 168 -9.52 0.96 -11.61
CA ARG A 168 -10.74 0.16 -11.41
C ARG A 168 -11.99 1.01 -11.19
N ALA A 169 -11.84 2.21 -10.67
CA ALA A 169 -12.94 3.14 -10.45
C ALA A 169 -13.53 3.67 -11.76
N GLN A 170 -12.74 3.76 -12.84
CA GLN A 170 -13.17 4.28 -14.15
C GLN A 170 -13.88 5.63 -14.02
N LEU A 171 -13.28 6.54 -13.25
CA LEU A 171 -13.88 7.83 -12.95
C LEU A 171 -14.02 8.69 -14.19
N PRO A 172 -15.18 9.29 -14.44
CA PRO A 172 -15.30 10.39 -15.39
C PRO A 172 -14.41 11.58 -14.98
N PRO A 173 -13.94 12.39 -15.93
CA PRO A 173 -13.30 13.67 -15.61
C PRO A 173 -14.17 14.53 -14.68
N LEU A 174 -13.53 15.30 -13.82
CA LEU A 174 -14.18 16.23 -12.87
C LEU A 174 -15.06 15.56 -11.80
N SER A 175 -14.94 14.26 -11.59
CA SER A 175 -15.67 13.53 -10.55
C SER A 175 -15.45 14.12 -9.16
N THR A 176 -16.47 13.98 -8.33
CA THR A 176 -16.38 14.19 -6.86
C THR A 176 -16.19 12.84 -6.17
N VAL A 177 -15.19 12.72 -5.34
CA VAL A 177 -14.76 11.45 -4.75
C VAL A 177 -14.64 11.57 -3.22
N LEU A 178 -15.05 10.52 -2.53
CA LEU A 178 -14.82 10.35 -1.10
C LEU A 178 -13.79 9.24 -0.88
N VAL A 179 -12.84 9.46 0.03
CA VAL A 179 -11.90 8.46 0.53
C VAL A 179 -12.14 8.25 2.01
N PHE A 180 -12.52 7.06 2.43
CA PHE A 180 -12.55 6.68 3.83
C PHE A 180 -11.19 6.10 4.26
N GLY A 181 -10.64 6.67 5.31
CA GLY A 181 -9.32 6.35 5.86
C GLY A 181 -8.22 7.30 5.35
N ALA A 182 -7.60 8.05 6.27
CA ALA A 182 -6.47 8.93 6.01
C ALA A 182 -5.14 8.30 6.48
N GLY A 183 -5.03 6.98 6.39
CA GLY A 183 -3.77 6.26 6.50
C GLY A 183 -2.96 6.33 5.20
N ALA A 184 -1.79 5.67 5.15
CA ALA A 184 -0.90 5.72 3.99
C ALA A 184 -1.62 5.38 2.67
N VAL A 185 -2.39 4.27 2.62
CA VAL A 185 -3.10 3.86 1.40
C VAL A 185 -4.18 4.88 1.02
N GLY A 186 -4.98 5.37 1.98
CA GLY A 186 -6.01 6.37 1.68
C GLY A 186 -5.44 7.69 1.17
N LEU A 187 -4.31 8.15 1.74
CA LEU A 187 -3.60 9.33 1.25
C LEU A 187 -3.04 9.14 -0.17
N LEU A 188 -2.45 7.97 -0.45
CA LEU A 188 -1.99 7.61 -1.79
C LEU A 188 -3.15 7.58 -2.79
N VAL A 189 -4.29 6.99 -2.41
CA VAL A 189 -5.51 6.98 -3.24
C VAL A 189 -6.02 8.40 -3.48
N ALA A 190 -6.14 9.22 -2.44
CA ALA A 190 -6.61 10.61 -2.56
C ALA A 190 -5.72 11.42 -3.52
N GLY A 191 -4.38 11.29 -3.37
CA GLY A 191 -3.41 11.91 -4.27
C GLY A 191 -3.57 11.43 -5.72
N MET A 192 -3.69 10.11 -5.93
CA MET A 192 -3.84 9.53 -7.28
C MET A 192 -5.14 9.92 -7.95
N VAL A 193 -6.26 9.90 -7.23
CA VAL A 193 -7.57 10.33 -7.74
C VAL A 193 -7.53 11.80 -8.17
N LYS A 194 -6.90 12.66 -7.37
CA LYS A 194 -6.69 14.08 -7.70
C LYS A 194 -5.84 14.25 -8.96
N ILE A 195 -4.70 13.57 -9.06
CA ILE A 195 -3.83 13.57 -10.25
C ILE A 195 -4.58 13.07 -11.48
N SER A 196 -5.52 12.13 -11.32
CA SER A 196 -6.34 11.58 -12.41
C SER A 196 -7.48 12.47 -12.85
N GLY A 197 -7.63 13.68 -12.28
CA GLY A 197 -8.57 14.70 -12.76
C GLY A 197 -9.89 14.78 -11.99
N ALA A 198 -10.01 14.20 -10.80
CA ALA A 198 -11.14 14.48 -9.93
C ALA A 198 -11.15 15.95 -9.50
N SER A 199 -12.29 16.61 -9.62
CA SER A 199 -12.43 18.04 -9.29
C SER A 199 -12.53 18.26 -7.77
N ASN A 200 -13.10 17.30 -7.05
CA ASN A 200 -13.24 17.34 -5.60
C ASN A 200 -12.89 15.98 -4.99
N VAL A 201 -11.98 16.00 -4.04
CA VAL A 201 -11.61 14.84 -3.22
C VAL A 201 -11.84 15.18 -1.77
N VAL A 202 -12.77 14.49 -1.15
CA VAL A 202 -13.04 14.55 0.30
C VAL A 202 -12.38 13.36 0.95
N ILE A 203 -11.67 13.57 2.06
CA ILE A 203 -11.11 12.49 2.86
C ILE A 203 -11.76 12.46 4.24
N ALA A 204 -12.11 11.27 4.71
CA ALA A 204 -12.77 11.06 5.98
C ALA A 204 -11.99 10.06 6.85
N ASP A 205 -11.73 10.44 8.10
CA ASP A 205 -11.07 9.58 9.09
C ASP A 205 -11.58 9.95 10.50
N ILE A 206 -11.40 9.05 11.47
CA ILE A 206 -11.69 9.32 12.89
C ILE A 206 -10.62 10.20 13.55
N ASP A 207 -9.39 10.22 13.02
CA ASP A 207 -8.28 11.05 13.52
C ASP A 207 -8.23 12.38 12.77
N GLU A 208 -8.61 13.46 13.47
CA GLU A 208 -8.61 14.83 12.95
C GLU A 208 -7.22 15.26 12.44
N GLY A 209 -6.14 14.83 13.11
CA GLY A 209 -4.78 15.17 12.69
C GLY A 209 -4.43 14.58 11.33
N ARG A 210 -4.89 13.35 11.04
CA ARG A 210 -4.72 12.73 9.71
C ARG A 210 -5.57 13.43 8.64
N VAL A 211 -6.79 13.82 8.98
CA VAL A 211 -7.66 14.60 8.08
C VAL A 211 -7.01 15.93 7.73
N ASN A 212 -6.54 16.67 8.74
CA ASN A 212 -5.86 17.95 8.55
C ASN A 212 -4.58 17.79 7.72
N PHE A 213 -3.77 16.78 8.02
CA PHE A 213 -2.57 16.46 7.23
C PHE A 213 -2.90 16.28 5.75
N ALA A 214 -3.98 15.56 5.43
CA ALA A 214 -4.38 15.31 4.05
C ALA A 214 -4.72 16.59 3.28
N VAL A 215 -5.43 17.51 3.93
CA VAL A 215 -5.85 18.78 3.33
C VAL A 215 -4.66 19.75 3.22
N GLU A 216 -3.93 19.97 4.31
CA GLU A 216 -2.79 20.88 4.38
C GLU A 216 -1.64 20.50 3.43
N ASN A 217 -1.45 19.20 3.19
CA ASN A 217 -0.42 18.70 2.26
C ASN A 217 -0.95 18.42 0.85
N GLY A 218 -2.15 18.85 0.54
CA GLY A 218 -2.71 18.83 -0.81
C GLY A 218 -3.11 17.46 -1.33
N PHE A 219 -3.26 16.44 -0.48
CA PHE A 219 -3.78 15.11 -0.86
C PHE A 219 -5.28 15.17 -1.13
N ALA A 220 -6.03 15.93 -0.35
CA ALA A 220 -7.47 16.12 -0.51
C ALA A 220 -7.83 17.61 -0.62
N HIS A 221 -9.02 17.90 -1.14
CA HIS A 221 -9.55 19.26 -1.23
C HIS A 221 -10.29 19.66 0.06
N ALA A 222 -10.93 18.69 0.71
CA ALA A 222 -11.65 18.89 1.97
C ALA A 222 -11.56 17.64 2.84
N GLY A 223 -11.76 17.80 4.14
CA GLY A 223 -11.71 16.74 5.13
C GLY A 223 -12.98 16.65 5.96
N PHE A 224 -13.24 15.46 6.49
CA PHE A 224 -14.33 15.21 7.42
C PHE A 224 -13.85 14.31 8.56
N THR A 225 -13.92 14.79 9.80
CA THR A 225 -13.63 13.96 10.98
C THR A 225 -14.88 13.16 11.34
N VAL A 226 -14.81 11.84 11.19
CA VAL A 226 -15.93 10.93 11.47
C VAL A 226 -16.13 10.81 12.98
N PRO A 227 -17.33 11.12 13.50
CA PRO A 227 -17.60 10.92 14.92
C PRO A 227 -17.54 9.45 15.32
N LEU A 228 -16.86 9.15 16.43
CA LEU A 228 -16.83 7.81 17.00
C LEU A 228 -18.20 7.49 17.64
N LYS A 229 -19.10 6.93 16.83
CA LYS A 229 -20.40 6.41 17.27
C LYS A 229 -20.48 4.92 16.96
N ARG A 230 -21.11 4.16 17.84
CA ARG A 230 -21.38 2.73 17.67
C ARG A 230 -22.78 2.41 18.15
N GLY A 231 -23.58 1.84 17.27
CA GLY A 231 -24.90 1.30 17.62
C GLY A 231 -24.80 -0.07 18.29
N GLN A 232 -25.84 -0.45 18.96
CA GLN A 232 -25.98 -1.75 19.63
C GLN A 232 -26.64 -2.79 18.72
N THR A 233 -27.46 -2.33 17.76
CA THR A 233 -28.14 -3.17 16.78
C THR A 233 -27.63 -2.89 15.36
N ILE A 234 -28.02 -3.76 14.42
CA ILE A 234 -27.72 -3.56 12.99
C ILE A 234 -28.41 -2.28 12.49
N GLU A 235 -29.67 -2.06 12.88
CA GLU A 235 -30.48 -0.91 12.49
C GLU A 235 -29.85 0.39 12.95
N GLU A 236 -29.41 0.46 14.20
CA GLU A 236 -28.72 1.63 14.76
C GLU A 236 -27.39 1.91 14.01
N ASN A 237 -26.60 0.87 13.70
CA ASN A 237 -25.37 1.05 12.95
C ASN A 237 -25.63 1.54 11.53
N LEU A 238 -26.70 1.05 10.86
CA LEU A 238 -27.08 1.54 9.54
C LEU A 238 -27.59 2.98 9.58
N GLU A 239 -28.28 3.40 10.65
CA GLU A 239 -28.70 4.79 10.81
C GLU A 239 -27.51 5.72 11.03
N ILE A 240 -26.53 5.33 11.87
CA ILE A 240 -25.28 6.06 12.04
C ILE A 240 -24.53 6.19 10.70
N ALA A 241 -24.54 5.14 9.88
CA ALA A 241 -23.92 5.17 8.55
C ALA A 241 -24.64 6.16 7.60
N ARG A 242 -25.98 6.26 7.63
CA ARG A 242 -26.74 7.26 6.88
C ARG A 242 -26.46 8.68 7.37
N GLU A 243 -26.47 8.89 8.69
CA GLU A 243 -26.11 10.19 9.30
C GLU A 243 -24.69 10.63 8.88
N THR A 244 -23.74 9.71 8.90
CA THR A 244 -22.34 9.95 8.48
C THR A 244 -22.28 10.36 7.00
N ALA A 245 -22.93 9.62 6.12
CA ALA A 245 -22.99 9.93 4.70
C ALA A 245 -23.64 11.30 4.45
N ALA A 246 -24.76 11.59 5.13
CA ALA A 246 -25.45 12.89 5.03
C ALA A 246 -24.59 14.06 5.56
N ALA A 247 -23.83 13.84 6.63
CA ALA A 247 -22.93 14.85 7.18
C ALA A 247 -21.75 15.12 6.23
N ILE A 248 -21.17 14.10 5.63
CA ILE A 248 -20.12 14.23 4.59
C ILE A 248 -20.68 14.99 3.38
N GLY A 249 -21.92 14.71 2.97
CA GLY A 249 -22.58 15.43 1.87
C GLY A 249 -22.68 16.95 2.08
N LYS A 250 -22.66 17.43 3.33
CA LYS A 250 -22.68 18.88 3.67
C LYS A 250 -21.29 19.53 3.65
N VAL A 251 -20.21 18.76 3.48
CA VAL A 251 -18.86 19.31 3.30
C VAL A 251 -18.86 20.20 2.06
N LYS A 252 -18.11 21.29 2.10
CA LYS A 252 -18.06 22.22 0.96
C LYS A 252 -16.99 21.82 -0.03
N LYS A 253 -17.36 21.84 -1.32
CA LYS A 253 -16.42 21.77 -2.45
C LYS A 253 -15.55 23.02 -2.51
N THR A 254 -14.53 22.99 -3.33
CA THR A 254 -13.70 24.16 -3.64
C THR A 254 -14.51 25.33 -4.24
N THR A 255 -15.66 25.03 -4.85
CA THR A 255 -16.61 26.03 -5.41
C THR A 255 -17.52 26.66 -4.34
N GLY A 256 -17.50 26.17 -3.09
CA GLY A 256 -18.40 26.61 -2.00
C GLY A 256 -19.74 25.87 -1.93
N GLU A 257 -20.08 25.06 -2.94
CA GLU A 257 -21.26 24.21 -2.95
C GLU A 257 -21.10 23.01 -2.00
N GLU A 258 -22.21 22.39 -1.61
CA GLU A 258 -22.18 21.11 -0.87
C GLU A 258 -21.70 19.97 -1.78
N VAL A 259 -20.99 19.02 -1.19
CA VAL A 259 -20.50 17.83 -1.89
C VAL A 259 -21.66 16.97 -2.39
N GLY A 260 -22.69 16.79 -1.57
CA GLY A 260 -23.81 15.90 -1.87
C GLY A 260 -23.37 14.42 -1.93
N GLU A 261 -24.05 13.63 -2.75
CA GLU A 261 -23.61 12.28 -3.06
C GLU A 261 -22.43 12.31 -4.04
N VAL A 262 -21.51 11.34 -3.91
CA VAL A 262 -20.26 11.32 -4.68
C VAL A 262 -20.28 10.31 -5.81
N ASP A 263 -19.46 10.53 -6.85
CA ASP A 263 -19.31 9.63 -8.00
C ASP A 263 -18.71 8.29 -7.62
N ALA A 264 -17.74 8.30 -6.71
CA ALA A 264 -17.14 7.09 -6.17
C ALA A 264 -16.65 7.28 -4.74
N VAL A 265 -16.66 6.16 -4.00
CA VAL A 265 -16.06 6.06 -2.67
C VAL A 265 -14.94 5.04 -2.70
N PHE A 266 -13.76 5.42 -2.19
CA PHE A 266 -12.64 4.52 -1.95
C PHE A 266 -12.60 4.16 -0.47
N GLU A 267 -13.01 2.96 -0.14
CA GLU A 267 -13.01 2.46 1.22
C GLU A 267 -11.65 1.83 1.56
N CYS A 268 -10.81 2.55 2.33
CA CYS A 268 -9.44 2.17 2.67
C CYS A 268 -9.27 1.74 4.13
N THR A 269 -10.37 1.61 4.89
CA THR A 269 -10.32 1.26 6.32
C THR A 269 -10.58 -0.23 6.58
N GLY A 270 -11.45 -0.86 5.80
CA GLY A 270 -11.99 -2.19 6.05
C GLY A 270 -12.97 -2.26 7.22
N VAL A 271 -13.42 -1.10 7.73
CA VAL A 271 -14.35 -1.01 8.88
C VAL A 271 -15.79 -1.07 8.38
N PRO A 272 -16.66 -1.94 8.99
CA PRO A 272 -18.04 -2.11 8.53
C PRO A 272 -18.85 -0.82 8.45
N SER A 273 -18.75 0.06 9.43
CA SER A 273 -19.49 1.35 9.43
C SER A 273 -19.03 2.28 8.29
N CYS A 274 -17.74 2.27 7.93
CA CYS A 274 -17.23 3.04 6.81
C CYS A 274 -17.75 2.49 5.47
N LEU A 275 -17.79 1.16 5.32
CA LEU A 275 -18.32 0.53 4.12
C LEU A 275 -19.83 0.73 3.97
N GLN A 276 -20.59 0.66 5.08
CA GLN A 276 -22.03 0.99 5.11
C GLN A 276 -22.27 2.45 4.70
N ALA A 277 -21.52 3.39 5.28
CA ALA A 277 -21.60 4.81 4.94
C ALA A 277 -21.18 5.07 3.48
N SER A 278 -20.19 4.32 2.94
CA SER A 278 -19.77 4.39 1.55
C SER A 278 -20.92 4.11 0.59
N ILE A 279 -21.74 3.08 0.88
CA ILE A 279 -22.90 2.75 0.05
C ILE A 279 -23.91 3.93 0.05
N TYR A 280 -24.17 4.52 1.21
CA TYR A 280 -25.13 5.65 1.32
C TYR A 280 -24.60 6.96 0.70
N ALA A 281 -23.30 7.21 0.78
CA ALA A 281 -22.68 8.42 0.26
C ALA A 281 -22.54 8.41 -1.27
N THR A 282 -22.60 7.23 -1.91
CA THR A 282 -22.44 7.07 -3.35
C THR A 282 -23.75 7.42 -4.08
N ARG A 283 -23.68 8.24 -5.13
CA ARG A 283 -24.85 8.57 -5.98
C ARG A 283 -25.35 7.34 -6.76
N PRO A 284 -26.60 7.37 -7.28
CA PRO A 284 -27.07 6.35 -8.23
C PRO A 284 -26.11 6.19 -9.41
N GLY A 285 -25.80 4.95 -9.80
CA GLY A 285 -24.84 4.61 -10.85
C GLY A 285 -23.38 4.85 -10.49
N GLY A 286 -23.07 5.18 -9.23
CA GLY A 286 -21.70 5.37 -8.73
C GLY A 286 -21.02 4.08 -8.28
N ARG A 287 -19.82 4.20 -7.69
CA ARG A 287 -18.99 3.03 -7.32
C ARG A 287 -18.42 3.11 -5.93
N VAL A 288 -18.37 1.97 -5.25
CA VAL A 288 -17.64 1.77 -3.99
C VAL A 288 -16.48 0.83 -4.24
N LEU A 289 -15.24 1.30 -4.05
CA LEU A 289 -13.99 0.55 -4.23
C LEU A 289 -13.57 -0.03 -2.89
N LEU A 290 -13.50 -1.36 -2.78
CA LEU A 290 -13.10 -2.06 -1.56
C LEU A 290 -11.58 -2.29 -1.57
N ILE A 291 -10.84 -1.53 -0.76
CA ILE A 291 -9.38 -1.56 -0.68
C ILE A 291 -8.92 -1.97 0.72
N GLY A 292 -9.59 -1.46 1.75
CA GLY A 292 -9.30 -1.76 3.14
C GLY A 292 -9.46 -3.24 3.47
N MET A 293 -8.48 -3.80 4.17
CA MET A 293 -8.54 -5.16 4.70
C MET A 293 -8.93 -5.12 6.18
N GLY A 294 -10.17 -5.45 6.46
CA GLY A 294 -10.71 -5.48 7.83
C GLY A 294 -11.45 -6.78 8.11
N HIS A 295 -12.68 -6.69 8.60
CA HIS A 295 -13.48 -7.86 8.89
C HIS A 295 -13.84 -8.62 7.60
N PRO A 296 -13.58 -9.94 7.53
CA PRO A 296 -13.81 -10.73 6.32
C PRO A 296 -15.30 -10.91 6.00
N ILE A 297 -16.17 -10.85 7.03
CA ILE A 297 -17.63 -10.97 6.91
C ILE A 297 -18.26 -9.68 7.46
N GLN A 298 -19.09 -9.04 6.64
CA GLN A 298 -19.70 -7.76 7.00
C GLN A 298 -21.19 -7.73 6.64
N THR A 299 -22.00 -7.07 7.46
CA THR A 299 -23.41 -6.79 7.17
C THR A 299 -23.54 -5.49 6.42
N LEU A 300 -24.12 -5.53 5.22
CA LEU A 300 -24.23 -4.37 4.31
C LEU A 300 -25.67 -4.11 3.89
N PRO A 301 -26.06 -2.85 3.65
CA PRO A 301 -27.37 -2.47 3.11
C PRO A 301 -27.45 -2.70 1.60
N ILE A 302 -27.42 -3.97 1.18
CA ILE A 302 -27.32 -4.37 -0.24
C ILE A 302 -28.46 -3.81 -1.09
N SER A 303 -29.70 -3.77 -0.57
CA SER A 303 -30.81 -3.16 -1.31
C SER A 303 -30.59 -1.67 -1.60
N ALA A 304 -29.91 -0.94 -0.69
CA ALA A 304 -29.56 0.46 -0.92
C ALA A 304 -28.53 0.63 -2.05
N ALA A 305 -27.67 -0.35 -2.29
CA ALA A 305 -26.79 -0.36 -3.45
C ALA A 305 -27.56 -0.78 -4.72
N ALA A 306 -28.26 -1.92 -4.68
CA ALA A 306 -28.90 -2.53 -5.84
C ALA A 306 -29.98 -1.62 -6.48
N LEU A 307 -30.82 -0.99 -5.66
CA LEU A 307 -31.92 -0.11 -6.17
C LEU A 307 -31.42 1.24 -6.72
N ARG A 308 -30.14 1.54 -6.56
CA ARG A 308 -29.49 2.73 -7.09
C ARG A 308 -28.37 2.40 -8.09
N GLU A 309 -28.25 1.13 -8.47
CA GLU A 309 -27.19 0.63 -9.37
C GLU A 309 -25.78 1.06 -8.90
N VAL A 310 -25.53 1.01 -7.58
CA VAL A 310 -24.20 1.28 -7.04
C VAL A 310 -23.33 0.03 -7.16
N ASP A 311 -22.26 0.14 -7.95
CA ASP A 311 -21.28 -0.94 -8.12
C ASP A 311 -20.41 -1.10 -6.86
N ILE A 312 -20.30 -2.32 -6.33
CA ILE A 312 -19.33 -2.67 -5.29
C ILE A 312 -18.16 -3.40 -5.94
N VAL A 313 -17.00 -2.75 -5.99
CA VAL A 313 -15.84 -3.17 -6.78
C VAL A 313 -14.68 -3.59 -5.89
N GLY A 314 -14.30 -4.87 -5.94
CA GLY A 314 -13.11 -5.36 -5.24
C GLY A 314 -11.82 -4.85 -5.87
N VAL A 315 -10.86 -4.47 -5.04
CA VAL A 315 -9.50 -4.10 -5.42
C VAL A 315 -8.54 -5.03 -4.70
N PHE A 316 -7.64 -5.69 -5.45
CA PHE A 316 -6.65 -6.58 -4.88
C PHE A 316 -5.28 -6.31 -5.46
N ARG A 317 -4.37 -5.80 -4.60
CA ARG A 317 -3.01 -5.47 -5.01
C ARG A 317 -2.99 -4.58 -6.26
N TYR A 318 -2.18 -4.88 -7.25
CA TYR A 318 -1.99 -4.09 -8.47
C TYR A 318 -1.45 -4.94 -9.62
N ALA A 319 -1.60 -4.40 -10.83
CA ALA A 319 -0.96 -4.89 -12.04
C ALA A 319 -0.59 -3.71 -12.95
N ASN A 320 0.59 -3.77 -13.57
CA ASN A 320 1.10 -2.77 -14.54
C ASN A 320 1.14 -1.33 -13.99
N THR A 321 1.57 -1.13 -12.75
CA THR A 321 1.48 0.17 -12.07
C THR A 321 2.83 0.84 -11.82
N TYR A 322 3.94 0.09 -11.73
CA TYR A 322 5.24 0.64 -11.36
C TYR A 322 5.76 1.71 -12.32
N PRO A 323 5.71 1.55 -13.67
CA PRO A 323 6.13 2.63 -14.57
C PRO A 323 5.37 3.94 -14.33
N THR A 324 4.02 3.86 -14.21
CA THR A 324 3.19 5.02 -13.87
C THR A 324 3.52 5.59 -12.50
N GLY A 325 3.77 4.72 -11.51
CA GLY A 325 4.16 5.15 -10.16
C GLY A 325 5.48 5.92 -10.15
N ILE A 326 6.49 5.45 -10.89
CA ILE A 326 7.77 6.14 -11.05
C ILE A 326 7.58 7.53 -11.68
N GLU A 327 6.79 7.63 -12.75
CA GLU A 327 6.45 8.91 -13.38
C GLU A 327 5.79 9.86 -12.39
N VAL A 328 4.85 9.37 -11.58
CA VAL A 328 4.12 10.16 -10.59
C VAL A 328 5.06 10.70 -9.51
N VAL A 329 5.89 9.84 -8.89
CA VAL A 329 6.76 10.29 -7.78
C VAL A 329 7.99 11.05 -8.25
N SER A 330 8.32 11.01 -9.55
CA SER A 330 9.40 11.81 -10.14
C SER A 330 8.98 13.24 -10.47
N LYS A 331 7.68 13.53 -10.47
CA LYS A 331 7.21 14.90 -10.70
C LYS A 331 7.35 15.74 -9.42
N PRO A 332 7.78 17.00 -9.55
CA PRO A 332 7.84 17.89 -8.40
C PRO A 332 6.45 18.14 -7.82
N ALA A 333 6.39 18.27 -6.50
CA ALA A 333 5.18 18.67 -5.81
C ALA A 333 4.73 20.07 -6.26
N GLY A 334 3.41 20.27 -6.35
CA GLY A 334 2.85 21.55 -6.82
C GLY A 334 1.32 21.51 -6.85
N PRO A 335 0.68 22.53 -7.43
CA PRO A 335 -0.77 22.55 -7.57
C PRO A 335 -1.30 21.29 -8.27
N GLY A 336 -2.15 20.53 -7.56
CA GLY A 336 -2.68 19.27 -8.07
C GLY A 336 -1.79 18.04 -7.87
N TYR A 337 -0.54 18.22 -7.43
CA TYR A 337 0.45 17.15 -7.18
C TYR A 337 0.94 17.19 -5.74
N PRO A 338 0.46 16.32 -4.84
CA PRO A 338 0.95 16.26 -3.47
C PRO A 338 2.38 15.70 -3.40
N ASP A 339 3.11 16.10 -2.37
CA ASP A 339 4.42 15.54 -2.07
C ASP A 339 4.29 14.19 -1.36
N PHE A 340 4.45 13.10 -2.10
CA PHE A 340 4.36 11.75 -1.57
C PHE A 340 5.47 11.40 -0.57
N SER A 341 6.61 12.09 -0.59
CA SER A 341 7.70 11.85 0.36
C SER A 341 7.31 12.16 1.80
N LYS A 342 6.34 13.05 2.02
CA LYS A 342 5.79 13.39 3.33
C LYS A 342 5.05 12.25 4.02
N LEU A 343 4.70 11.20 3.28
CA LEU A 343 4.09 10.00 3.86
C LEU A 343 5.08 9.20 4.70
N VAL A 344 6.39 9.27 4.42
CA VAL A 344 7.42 8.58 5.20
C VAL A 344 7.74 9.43 6.44
N THR A 345 7.03 9.15 7.52
CA THR A 345 7.10 9.93 8.77
C THR A 345 8.17 9.43 9.74
N HIS A 346 8.47 8.13 9.73
CA HIS A 346 9.40 7.51 10.66
C HIS A 346 10.37 6.60 9.93
N ARG A 347 11.65 6.63 10.36
CA ARG A 347 12.73 5.81 9.81
C ARG A 347 13.47 5.11 10.93
N TYR A 348 13.76 3.83 10.73
CA TYR A 348 14.54 2.98 11.61
C TYR A 348 15.72 2.40 10.84
N LYS A 349 16.87 2.23 11.48
CA LYS A 349 18.10 1.77 10.80
C LYS A 349 18.49 0.37 11.23
N GLY A 350 18.79 -0.45 10.22
CA GLY A 350 19.30 -1.81 10.40
C GLY A 350 18.23 -2.83 10.84
N LEU A 351 18.54 -4.10 10.64
CA LEU A 351 17.65 -5.22 10.98
C LEU A 351 17.32 -5.32 12.47
N ASP A 352 18.22 -4.86 13.32
CA ASP A 352 18.05 -4.96 14.78
C ASP A 352 16.97 -3.99 15.31
N SER A 353 16.64 -2.93 14.55
CA SER A 353 15.59 -1.97 14.90
C SER A 353 14.17 -2.39 14.47
N ILE A 354 14.03 -3.51 13.76
CA ILE A 354 12.75 -3.94 13.19
C ILE A 354 11.64 -4.14 14.23
N PRO A 355 11.87 -4.74 15.42
CA PRO A 355 10.82 -4.86 16.42
C PRO A 355 10.25 -3.50 16.87
N GLU A 356 11.11 -2.49 17.02
CA GLU A 356 10.70 -1.12 17.37
C GLU A 356 9.95 -0.45 16.21
N ALA A 357 10.41 -0.67 14.97
CA ALA A 357 9.74 -0.19 13.77
C ALA A 357 8.32 -0.78 13.64
N PHE A 358 8.14 -2.08 13.94
CA PHE A 358 6.81 -2.70 13.97
C PHE A 358 5.92 -2.12 15.09
N ALA A 359 6.48 -1.89 16.27
CA ALA A 359 5.76 -1.26 17.38
C ALA A 359 5.31 0.16 17.00
N MET A 360 6.15 0.94 16.30
CA MET A 360 5.81 2.27 15.79
C MET A 360 4.76 2.21 14.69
N ALA A 361 4.90 1.31 13.72
CA ALA A 361 3.97 1.17 12.61
C ALA A 361 2.54 0.80 13.06
N GLY A 362 2.38 0.23 14.25
CA GLY A 362 1.08 -0.03 14.87
C GLY A 362 0.42 1.16 15.56
N LYS A 363 1.12 2.30 15.70
CA LYS A 363 0.59 3.52 16.35
C LYS A 363 -0.03 4.48 15.31
N THR A 364 -0.92 5.35 15.77
CA THR A 364 -1.41 6.50 14.97
C THR A 364 -0.56 7.75 15.17
N LYS A 365 0.01 7.90 16.37
CA LYS A 365 0.93 8.98 16.76
C LYS A 365 2.08 8.39 17.56
N ASP A 366 3.25 8.99 17.43
CA ASP A 366 4.40 8.69 18.28
C ASP A 366 4.26 9.33 19.67
N ASP A 367 5.24 9.11 20.53
CA ASP A 367 5.23 9.60 21.92
C ASP A 367 5.38 11.13 22.01
N GLN A 368 5.72 11.81 20.88
CA GLN A 368 5.78 13.27 20.76
C GLN A 368 4.51 13.86 20.10
N GLY A 369 3.51 13.01 19.79
CA GLY A 369 2.27 13.41 19.13
C GLY A 369 2.37 13.55 17.61
N LYS A 370 3.50 13.23 16.98
CA LYS A 370 3.67 13.26 15.53
C LYS A 370 2.92 12.09 14.89
N LEU A 371 2.23 12.37 13.78
CA LEU A 371 1.48 11.34 13.03
C LEU A 371 2.41 10.23 12.53
N VAL A 372 1.96 8.99 12.68
CA VAL A 372 2.57 7.81 12.07
C VAL A 372 1.75 7.45 10.83
N LEU A 373 2.33 7.62 9.64
CA LEU A 373 1.70 7.31 8.35
C LEU A 373 2.40 6.13 7.68
N LYS A 374 3.68 6.28 7.36
CA LYS A 374 4.53 5.20 6.84
C LYS A 374 5.83 5.14 7.64
N VAL A 375 6.13 3.95 8.12
CA VAL A 375 7.41 3.61 8.76
C VAL A 375 8.27 2.89 7.74
N VAL A 376 9.51 3.32 7.58
CA VAL A 376 10.50 2.71 6.69
C VAL A 376 11.67 2.19 7.51
N VAL A 377 12.13 0.99 7.20
CA VAL A 377 13.40 0.43 7.70
C VAL A 377 14.46 0.66 6.63
N GLU A 378 15.48 1.45 6.99
CA GLU A 378 16.67 1.69 6.18
C GLU A 378 17.71 0.62 6.50
N MET A 379 18.21 -0.10 5.50
CA MET A 379 19.26 -1.10 5.68
C MET A 379 20.63 -0.45 5.55
N ASP A 380 21.53 -0.84 6.44
CA ASP A 380 22.91 -0.34 6.48
C ASP A 380 23.69 -0.71 5.21
N ASP A 381 24.60 0.17 4.83
CA ASP A 381 25.59 -0.08 3.77
C ASP A 381 26.78 -0.88 4.35
N ASN A 382 26.52 -2.13 4.75
CA ASN A 382 27.53 -3.01 5.37
C ASN A 382 28.67 -3.39 4.39
N GLY A 383 29.21 -2.42 3.64
CA GLY A 383 30.36 -2.62 2.76
C GLY A 383 30.09 -3.52 1.54
N SER A 384 28.82 -3.76 1.19
CA SER A 384 28.42 -4.69 0.13
C SER A 384 28.71 -4.18 -1.29
N LEU A 385 29.20 -2.95 -1.45
CA LEU A 385 29.60 -2.37 -2.74
C LEU A 385 31.11 -2.48 -3.01
N SER A 386 31.92 -2.90 -2.03
CA SER A 386 33.34 -3.17 -2.31
C SER A 386 33.48 -4.57 -2.93
N PRO A 387 33.93 -4.69 -4.18
CA PRO A 387 34.40 -5.96 -4.66
C PRO A 387 35.58 -6.35 -3.77
N ARG A 388 35.44 -7.38 -2.96
CA ARG A 388 36.64 -8.04 -2.41
C ARG A 388 37.35 -8.65 -3.61
N LEU A 389 38.48 -8.04 -3.93
CA LEU A 389 39.46 -8.53 -4.89
C LEU A 389 39.86 -9.99 -4.58
#